data_9345e4480e6ebe17d5e3e4e9f58fe343
#
_entry.id   9345e4480e6ebe17d5e3e4e9f58fe343
#
_cell.length_a   1.000
_cell.length_b   1.000
_cell.length_c   1.000
_cell.angle_alpha   90.00
_cell.angle_beta   90.00
_cell.angle_gamma   90.00
#
_symmetry.space_group_name_H-M   'P 1'
#
loop_
_entity.id
_entity.type
_entity.pdbx_description
1 polymer ?
#
loop_
_entity_poly.entity_id
_entity_poly.type
_entity_poly.pdbx_seq_one_letter_code
_entity_poly.pdbx_strand_id
1 'polypeptide(L)'
;MSEATITGPDRKRVLIIYSSTHGHTAKIASNLAGTLQSNGLLVDVREVLEGAYVAPGAYDAIVAAASIHRGHHQKEMVEWVREHRRELNAKPNAFISVSLTAAEDTDEAIAETTRCIDEFKTETAWWPDRVEAVAGALQYREYDSFTRIFVRLLMKQGGHPTDSSRDHDFTDWKALHRLGDELA
;
A
#
# COMPACT_ATOMS: atom_id res chain seq x y z
N MET A 1 3.06 -18.01 -47.76
CA MET A 1 3.43 -16.67 -47.22
C MET A 1 3.04 -16.70 -45.74
N SER A 2 4.02 -16.87 -44.86
CA SER A 2 3.79 -17.05 -43.43
C SER A 2 3.74 -15.63 -42.82
N GLU A 3 2.58 -15.22 -42.27
CA GLU A 3 2.46 -14.03 -41.49
C GLU A 3 3.30 -14.18 -40.20
N ALA A 4 4.41 -13.45 -40.14
CA ALA A 4 5.14 -13.30 -38.91
C ALA A 4 4.25 -12.50 -37.92
N THR A 5 3.69 -13.18 -36.96
CA THR A 5 3.08 -12.54 -35.78
C THR A 5 4.17 -11.72 -35.08
N ILE A 6 4.14 -10.41 -35.25
CA ILE A 6 4.96 -9.48 -34.47
C ILE A 6 4.42 -9.55 -33.05
N THR A 7 4.97 -10.45 -32.22
CA THR A 7 4.83 -10.39 -30.78
C THR A 7 5.53 -9.10 -30.34
N GLY A 8 4.74 -8.11 -29.94
CA GLY A 8 5.28 -6.89 -29.31
C GLY A 8 6.13 -7.25 -28.10
N PRO A 9 7.00 -6.33 -27.60
CA PRO A 9 7.87 -6.62 -26.47
C PRO A 9 7.04 -7.19 -25.32
N ASP A 10 7.53 -8.29 -24.75
CA ASP A 10 6.90 -9.02 -23.66
C ASP A 10 6.80 -8.04 -22.47
N ARG A 11 5.62 -7.43 -22.29
CA ARG A 11 5.40 -6.42 -21.25
C ARG A 11 5.42 -7.10 -19.90
N LYS A 12 6.27 -6.64 -19.00
CA LYS A 12 6.29 -7.12 -17.63
C LYS A 12 4.94 -6.90 -16.96
N ARG A 13 4.52 -7.89 -16.21
CA ARG A 13 3.27 -7.90 -15.43
C ARG A 13 3.55 -7.62 -13.97
N VAL A 14 2.86 -6.66 -13.39
CA VAL A 14 2.96 -6.30 -11.97
C VAL A 14 1.63 -6.59 -11.28
N LEU A 15 1.69 -7.27 -10.14
CA LEU A 15 0.58 -7.40 -9.22
C LEU A 15 0.69 -6.33 -8.15
N ILE A 16 -0.35 -5.54 -7.96
CA ILE A 16 -0.54 -4.73 -6.76
C ILE A 16 -1.66 -5.39 -5.94
N ILE A 17 -1.29 -5.98 -4.80
CA ILE A 17 -2.23 -6.53 -3.84
C ILE A 17 -2.38 -5.56 -2.68
N TYR A 18 -3.60 -5.22 -2.28
CA TYR A 18 -3.81 -4.28 -1.20
C TYR A 18 -4.86 -4.75 -0.18
N SER A 19 -4.76 -4.20 1.02
CA SER A 19 -5.77 -4.30 2.07
C SER A 19 -6.10 -2.89 2.58
N SER A 20 -7.39 -2.57 2.67
CA SER A 20 -7.86 -1.23 3.01
C SER A 20 -9.09 -1.27 3.90
N THR A 21 -9.08 -0.55 5.03
CA THR A 21 -10.25 -0.47 5.91
C THR A 21 -11.25 0.59 5.43
N HIS A 22 -10.75 1.71 4.89
CA HIS A 22 -11.57 2.88 4.51
C HIS A 22 -11.33 3.33 3.07
N GLY A 23 -10.81 2.46 2.20
CA GLY A 23 -10.62 2.73 0.77
C GLY A 23 -9.40 3.59 0.39
N HIS A 24 -8.69 4.21 1.34
CA HIS A 24 -7.56 5.08 0.98
C HIS A 24 -6.35 4.31 0.41
N THR A 25 -6.03 3.14 0.98
CA THR A 25 -4.98 2.27 0.41
C THR A 25 -5.35 1.80 -1.00
N ALA A 26 -6.63 1.56 -1.29
CA ALA A 26 -7.11 1.25 -2.64
C ALA A 26 -6.84 2.41 -3.61
N LYS A 27 -7.04 3.66 -3.16
CA LYS A 27 -6.74 4.87 -3.95
C LYS A 27 -5.24 4.99 -4.23
N ILE A 28 -4.38 4.72 -3.23
CA ILE A 28 -2.92 4.68 -3.38
C ILE A 28 -2.52 3.61 -4.39
N ALA A 29 -3.03 2.37 -4.25
CA ALA A 29 -2.76 1.27 -5.16
C ALA A 29 -3.17 1.57 -6.60
N SER A 30 -4.36 2.17 -6.79
CA SER A 30 -4.85 2.55 -8.13
C SER A 30 -4.01 3.65 -8.77
N ASN A 31 -3.57 4.65 -7.98
CA ASN A 31 -2.71 5.73 -8.47
C ASN A 31 -1.33 5.21 -8.89
N LEU A 32 -0.71 4.35 -8.06
CA LEU A 32 0.54 3.69 -8.39
C LEU A 32 0.41 2.85 -9.67
N ALA A 33 -0.69 2.10 -9.81
CA ALA A 33 -0.97 1.33 -11.02
C ALA A 33 -1.01 2.21 -12.27
N GLY A 34 -1.64 3.38 -12.19
CA GLY A 34 -1.66 4.36 -13.29
C GLY A 34 -0.26 4.80 -13.71
N THR A 35 0.62 5.06 -12.75
CA THR A 35 2.02 5.43 -13.03
C THR A 35 2.77 4.28 -13.71
N LEU A 36 2.69 3.07 -13.16
CA LEU A 36 3.34 1.88 -13.75
C LEU A 36 2.82 1.57 -15.15
N GLN A 37 1.50 1.70 -15.39
CA GLN A 37 0.90 1.53 -16.71
C GLN A 37 1.38 2.60 -17.70
N SER A 38 1.53 3.85 -17.26
CA SER A 38 2.10 4.94 -18.08
C SER A 38 3.55 4.66 -18.50
N ASN A 39 4.28 3.89 -17.69
CA ASN A 39 5.64 3.41 -17.97
C ASN A 39 5.65 2.08 -18.79
N GLY A 40 4.48 1.66 -19.31
CA GLY A 40 4.37 0.54 -20.25
C GLY A 40 4.19 -0.85 -19.63
N LEU A 41 4.03 -0.94 -18.30
CA LEU A 41 3.80 -2.20 -17.60
C LEU A 41 2.33 -2.64 -17.68
N LEU A 42 2.07 -3.94 -17.58
CA LEU A 42 0.73 -4.49 -17.35
C LEU A 42 0.50 -4.63 -15.86
N VAL A 43 -0.52 -3.98 -15.32
CA VAL A 43 -0.75 -3.94 -13.87
C VAL A 43 -2.13 -4.47 -13.52
N ASP A 44 -2.16 -5.47 -12.65
CA ASP A 44 -3.36 -5.96 -12.02
C ASP A 44 -3.42 -5.43 -10.56
N VAL A 45 -4.52 -4.79 -10.21
CA VAL A 45 -4.78 -4.32 -8.83
C VAL A 45 -5.86 -5.20 -8.22
N ARG A 46 -5.57 -5.78 -7.05
CA ARG A 46 -6.50 -6.69 -6.35
C ARG A 46 -6.56 -6.37 -4.86
N GLU A 47 -7.76 -6.41 -4.30
CA GLU A 47 -7.92 -6.47 -2.85
C GLU A 47 -7.57 -7.85 -2.33
N VAL A 48 -6.93 -7.93 -1.17
CA VAL A 48 -6.45 -9.20 -0.60
C VAL A 48 -7.57 -10.22 -0.40
N LEU A 49 -8.76 -9.78 -0.01
CA LEU A 49 -9.94 -10.65 0.18
C LEU A 49 -10.47 -11.21 -1.16
N GLU A 50 -10.39 -10.41 -2.23
CA GLU A 50 -10.75 -10.83 -3.58
C GLU A 50 -9.60 -11.57 -4.28
N GLY A 51 -8.36 -11.27 -3.86
CA GLY A 51 -7.11 -11.79 -4.40
C GLY A 51 -6.75 -13.20 -3.93
N ALA A 52 -7.57 -13.86 -3.11
CA ALA A 52 -7.33 -15.22 -2.61
C ALA A 52 -7.09 -16.26 -3.71
N TYR A 53 -7.48 -15.94 -4.95
CA TYR A 53 -7.28 -16.80 -6.14
C TYR A 53 -6.20 -16.29 -7.09
N VAL A 54 -5.49 -15.21 -6.74
CA VAL A 54 -4.43 -14.66 -7.60
C VAL A 54 -3.14 -15.40 -7.29
N ALA A 55 -2.60 -16.09 -8.32
CA ALA A 55 -1.31 -16.74 -8.23
C ALA A 55 -0.17 -15.73 -8.46
N PRO A 56 0.59 -15.31 -7.44
CA PRO A 56 1.67 -14.33 -7.60
C PRO A 56 2.75 -14.81 -8.59
N GLY A 57 2.85 -16.13 -8.77
CA GLY A 57 3.75 -16.75 -9.73
C GLY A 57 3.58 -16.28 -11.18
N ALA A 58 2.39 -15.78 -11.56
CA ALA A 58 2.08 -15.31 -12.91
C ALA A 58 2.57 -13.87 -13.21
N TYR A 59 3.18 -13.18 -12.24
CA TYR A 59 3.65 -11.80 -12.37
C TYR A 59 5.17 -11.74 -12.30
N ASP A 60 5.75 -10.68 -12.89
CA ASP A 60 7.19 -10.43 -12.90
C ASP A 60 7.64 -9.63 -11.66
N ALA A 61 6.75 -8.83 -11.10
CA ALA A 61 6.97 -8.08 -9.87
C ALA A 61 5.69 -7.98 -9.04
N ILE A 62 5.83 -7.74 -7.73
CA ILE A 62 4.71 -7.71 -6.79
C ILE A 62 4.86 -6.51 -5.85
N VAL A 63 3.78 -5.74 -5.70
CA VAL A 63 3.67 -4.69 -4.69
C VAL A 63 2.56 -5.06 -3.73
N ALA A 64 2.87 -5.15 -2.43
CA ALA A 64 1.85 -5.28 -1.39
C ALA A 64 1.64 -3.93 -0.71
N ALA A 65 0.39 -3.52 -0.51
CA ALA A 65 0.04 -2.27 0.15
C ALA A 65 -0.98 -2.52 1.26
N ALA A 66 -0.67 -2.10 2.48
CA ALA A 66 -1.56 -2.30 3.63
C ALA A 66 -1.60 -1.08 4.54
N SER A 67 -2.77 -0.77 5.09
CA SER A 67 -2.89 0.26 6.11
C SER A 67 -2.62 -0.29 7.51
N ILE A 68 -2.08 0.59 8.37
CA ILE A 68 -1.97 0.32 9.80
C ILE A 68 -3.30 0.71 10.45
N HIS A 69 -3.86 -0.22 11.20
CA HIS A 69 -5.05 0.00 12.02
C HIS A 69 -4.79 -0.46 13.45
N ARG A 70 -4.96 0.43 14.43
CA ARG A 70 -4.67 0.15 15.86
C ARG A 70 -3.27 -0.40 16.12
N GLY A 71 -2.26 0.12 15.40
CA GLY A 71 -0.87 -0.25 15.60
C GLY A 71 -0.41 -1.51 14.86
N HIS A 72 -1.25 -2.13 14.03
CA HIS A 72 -0.92 -3.34 13.25
C HIS A 72 -1.42 -3.23 11.82
N HIS A 73 -0.77 -3.92 10.89
CA HIS A 73 -1.32 -4.12 9.55
C HIS A 73 -2.48 -5.11 9.57
N GLN A 74 -3.35 -5.03 8.57
CA GLN A 74 -4.52 -5.91 8.51
C GLN A 74 -4.12 -7.38 8.45
N LYS A 75 -4.83 -8.19 9.23
CA LYS A 75 -4.58 -9.63 9.38
C LYS A 75 -4.65 -10.39 8.05
N GLU A 76 -5.56 -10.00 7.18
CA GLU A 76 -5.76 -10.59 5.86
C GLU A 76 -4.52 -10.44 4.98
N MET A 77 -3.85 -9.27 5.04
CA MET A 77 -2.60 -9.06 4.33
C MET A 77 -1.46 -9.87 4.94
N VAL A 78 -1.38 -9.95 6.27
CA VAL A 78 -0.40 -10.79 6.96
C VAL A 78 -0.54 -12.25 6.55
N GLU A 79 -1.75 -12.78 6.53
CA GLU A 79 -2.04 -14.17 6.14
C GLU A 79 -1.68 -14.42 4.67
N TRP A 80 -2.10 -13.54 3.78
CA TRP A 80 -1.80 -13.64 2.35
C TRP A 80 -0.28 -13.62 2.08
N VAL A 81 0.45 -12.70 2.71
CA VAL A 81 1.91 -12.60 2.54
C VAL A 81 2.61 -13.84 3.08
N ARG A 82 2.18 -14.39 4.22
CA ARG A 82 2.72 -15.64 4.77
C ARG A 82 2.54 -16.81 3.79
N GLU A 83 1.36 -16.92 3.20
CA GLU A 83 1.05 -17.99 2.25
C GLU A 83 1.93 -17.88 1.00
N HIS A 84 2.14 -16.67 0.49
CA HIS A 84 2.84 -16.41 -0.77
C HIS A 84 4.29 -15.94 -0.61
N ARG A 85 4.88 -16.01 0.59
CA ARG A 85 6.22 -15.46 0.86
C ARG A 85 7.34 -16.01 -0.03
N ARG A 86 7.20 -17.26 -0.53
CA ARG A 86 8.20 -17.86 -1.42
C ARG A 86 8.22 -17.19 -2.79
N GLU A 87 7.04 -16.96 -3.33
CA GLU A 87 6.86 -16.25 -4.60
C GLU A 87 7.27 -14.78 -4.47
N LEU A 88 6.93 -14.14 -3.36
CA LEU A 88 7.32 -12.77 -3.06
C LEU A 88 8.85 -12.61 -3.00
N ASN A 89 9.54 -13.48 -2.28
CA ASN A 89 11.01 -13.44 -2.17
C ASN A 89 11.75 -13.86 -3.44
N ALA A 90 11.07 -14.47 -4.42
CA ALA A 90 11.68 -14.93 -5.67
C ALA A 90 11.62 -13.88 -6.80
N LYS A 91 10.99 -12.75 -6.58
CA LYS A 91 10.71 -11.71 -7.60
C LYS A 91 10.97 -10.33 -7.05
N PRO A 92 11.23 -9.32 -7.90
CA PRO A 92 11.21 -7.92 -7.48
C PRO A 92 9.94 -7.59 -6.74
N ASN A 93 10.06 -6.99 -5.57
CA ASN A 93 8.91 -6.75 -4.72
C ASN A 93 9.05 -5.48 -3.89
N ALA A 94 7.90 -4.90 -3.51
CA ALA A 94 7.84 -3.74 -2.64
C ALA A 94 6.69 -3.86 -1.64
N PHE A 95 6.86 -3.24 -0.48
CA PHE A 95 5.83 -3.08 0.53
C PHE A 95 5.52 -1.61 0.78
N ILE A 96 4.25 -1.24 0.69
CA ILE A 96 3.74 0.09 1.00
C ILE A 96 2.94 0.03 2.30
N SER A 97 3.47 0.63 3.34
CA SER A 97 2.80 0.77 4.64
C SER A 97 2.09 2.11 4.72
N VAL A 98 0.78 2.10 4.85
CA VAL A 98 -0.05 3.32 4.87
C VAL A 98 -0.51 3.61 6.30
N SER A 99 -0.22 4.79 6.82
CA SER A 99 -0.67 5.20 8.16
C SER A 99 -0.86 6.71 8.25
N LEU A 100 -1.67 7.17 9.21
CA LEU A 100 -1.74 8.59 9.54
C LEU A 100 -0.45 9.07 10.19
N THR A 101 0.19 8.23 10.98
CA THR A 101 1.46 8.51 11.66
C THR A 101 2.58 8.84 10.67
N ALA A 102 2.55 8.25 9.46
CA ALA A 102 3.51 8.58 8.41
C ALA A 102 3.39 10.02 7.85
N ALA A 103 2.35 10.77 8.23
CA ALA A 103 2.22 12.19 7.91
C ALA A 103 2.98 13.10 8.88
N GLU A 104 3.47 12.56 9.99
CA GLU A 104 4.15 13.30 11.04
C GLU A 104 5.67 13.15 10.90
N ASP A 105 6.38 14.28 10.95
CA ASP A 105 7.84 14.32 10.91
C ASP A 105 8.40 14.49 12.34
N THR A 106 8.07 13.53 13.22
CA THR A 106 8.57 13.44 14.58
C THR A 106 9.30 12.12 14.81
N ASP A 107 10.28 12.11 15.72
CA ASP A 107 11.04 10.90 16.04
C ASP A 107 10.11 9.77 16.54
N GLU A 108 9.08 10.12 17.31
CA GLU A 108 8.08 9.19 17.85
C GLU A 108 7.24 8.57 16.72
N ALA A 109 6.79 9.38 15.75
CA ALA A 109 5.98 8.91 14.63
C ALA A 109 6.79 8.01 13.68
N ILE A 110 8.04 8.37 13.42
CA ILE A 110 8.98 7.57 12.64
C ILE A 110 9.24 6.23 13.34
N ALA A 111 9.51 6.25 14.65
CA ALA A 111 9.74 5.04 15.43
C ALA A 111 8.52 4.12 15.45
N GLU A 112 7.31 4.66 15.61
CA GLU A 112 6.06 3.90 15.63
C GLU A 112 5.78 3.27 14.25
N THR A 113 5.94 4.03 13.17
CA THR A 113 5.77 3.52 11.80
C THR A 113 6.78 2.40 11.51
N THR A 114 8.03 2.61 11.89
CA THR A 114 9.11 1.61 11.73
C THR A 114 8.80 0.34 12.52
N ARG A 115 8.35 0.47 13.77
CA ARG A 115 7.95 -0.67 14.61
C ARG A 115 6.87 -1.51 13.94
N CYS A 116 5.80 -0.88 13.42
CA CYS A 116 4.71 -1.60 12.74
C CYS A 116 5.20 -2.34 11.50
N ILE A 117 6.11 -1.73 10.72
CA ILE A 117 6.71 -2.35 9.53
C ILE A 117 7.58 -3.55 9.94
N ASP A 118 8.39 -3.43 10.97
CA ASP A 118 9.28 -4.50 11.42
C ASP A 118 8.51 -5.66 12.07
N GLU A 119 7.43 -5.38 12.78
CA GLU A 119 6.49 -6.40 13.26
C GLU A 119 5.87 -7.17 12.08
N PHE A 120 5.40 -6.46 11.05
CA PHE A 120 4.84 -7.10 9.85
C PHE A 120 5.86 -8.00 9.15
N LYS A 121 7.11 -7.54 8.94
CA LYS A 121 8.20 -8.34 8.34
C LYS A 121 8.47 -9.59 9.17
N THR A 122 8.57 -9.43 10.49
CA THR A 122 8.83 -10.53 11.42
C THR A 122 7.70 -11.52 11.42
N GLU A 123 6.47 -11.05 11.48
CA GLU A 123 5.28 -11.88 11.52
C GLU A 123 5.06 -12.66 10.23
N THR A 124 5.34 -12.06 9.07
CA THR A 124 5.17 -12.68 7.75
C THR A 124 6.40 -13.49 7.31
N ALA A 125 7.56 -13.28 7.93
CA ALA A 125 8.86 -13.76 7.47
C ALA A 125 9.14 -13.37 6.00
N TRP A 126 8.67 -12.20 5.59
CA TRP A 126 8.91 -11.59 4.29
C TRP A 126 9.72 -10.29 4.45
N TRP A 127 10.79 -10.18 3.69
CA TRP A 127 11.72 -9.05 3.70
C TRP A 127 11.70 -8.40 2.33
N PRO A 128 10.81 -7.40 2.12
CA PRO A 128 10.69 -6.75 0.82
C PRO A 128 11.99 -6.09 0.38
N ASP A 129 12.23 -6.10 -0.95
CA ASP A 129 13.38 -5.38 -1.55
C ASP A 129 13.27 -3.87 -1.30
N ARG A 130 12.03 -3.36 -1.26
CA ARG A 130 11.73 -1.97 -0.98
C ARG A 130 10.57 -1.84 -0.01
N VAL A 131 10.68 -0.89 0.92
CA VAL A 131 9.61 -0.52 1.86
C VAL A 131 9.39 0.98 1.81
N GLU A 132 8.13 1.38 1.65
CA GLU A 132 7.73 2.79 1.68
C GLU A 132 6.65 3.02 2.73
N ALA A 133 6.89 4.00 3.59
CA ALA A 133 5.88 4.51 4.51
C ALA A 133 5.15 5.68 3.83
N VAL A 134 3.86 5.53 3.61
CA VAL A 134 3.03 6.50 2.91
C VAL A 134 1.99 7.08 3.85
N ALA A 135 1.90 8.40 3.90
CA ALA A 135 0.87 9.08 4.66
C ALA A 135 -0.52 8.77 4.11
N GLY A 136 -1.43 8.41 5.02
CA GLY A 136 -2.81 8.08 4.69
C GLY A 136 -3.73 9.31 4.63
N ALA A 137 -5.03 9.08 4.79
CA ALA A 137 -6.04 10.11 4.86
C ALA A 137 -6.96 9.92 6.07
N LEU A 138 -7.44 11.04 6.60
CA LEU A 138 -8.50 11.08 7.58
C LEU A 138 -9.84 11.16 6.88
N GLN A 139 -10.58 10.07 6.87
CA GLN A 139 -11.91 9.97 6.26
C GLN A 139 -12.99 10.06 7.35
N TYR A 140 -13.21 11.25 7.88
CA TYR A 140 -14.14 11.49 8.98
C TYR A 140 -15.56 11.00 8.70
N ARG A 141 -15.95 10.91 7.43
CA ARG A 141 -17.29 10.44 7.03
C ARG A 141 -17.48 8.94 7.21
N GLU A 142 -16.40 8.19 7.19
CA GLU A 142 -16.40 6.72 7.34
C GLU A 142 -16.32 6.27 8.81
N TYR A 143 -15.98 7.19 9.73
CA TYR A 143 -15.90 6.87 11.15
C TYR A 143 -17.26 6.97 11.85
N ASP A 144 -17.51 6.06 12.78
CA ASP A 144 -18.60 6.21 13.74
C ASP A 144 -18.36 7.44 14.65
N SER A 145 -19.41 7.86 15.36
CA SER A 145 -19.36 9.07 16.17
C SER A 145 -18.29 9.01 17.28
N PHE A 146 -18.03 7.83 17.84
CA PHE A 146 -17.01 7.64 18.88
C PHE A 146 -15.59 7.71 18.35
N THR A 147 -15.32 7.00 17.27
CA THR A 147 -14.01 7.01 16.58
C THR A 147 -13.68 8.40 16.07
N ARG A 148 -14.68 9.13 15.55
CA ARG A 148 -14.54 10.52 15.10
C ARG A 148 -14.10 11.47 16.23
N ILE A 149 -14.70 11.35 17.42
CA ILE A 149 -14.34 12.17 18.59
C ILE A 149 -12.92 11.81 19.05
N PHE A 150 -12.58 10.55 19.13
CA PHE A 150 -11.28 10.07 19.56
C PHE A 150 -10.16 10.51 18.61
N VAL A 151 -10.34 10.34 17.31
CA VAL A 151 -9.39 10.79 16.28
C VAL A 151 -9.21 12.30 16.33
N ARG A 152 -10.31 13.07 16.49
CA ARG A 152 -10.25 14.52 16.63
C ARG A 152 -9.46 14.97 17.87
N LEU A 153 -9.55 14.21 18.95
CA LEU A 153 -8.81 14.52 20.19
C LEU A 153 -7.31 14.28 19.99
N LEU A 154 -6.94 13.15 19.35
CA LEU A 154 -5.56 12.83 19.01
C LEU A 154 -4.95 13.86 18.04
N MET A 155 -5.68 14.23 16.99
CA MET A 155 -5.23 15.21 16.00
C MET A 155 -5.04 16.60 16.59
N LYS A 156 -5.87 16.97 17.57
CA LYS A 156 -5.70 18.24 18.29
C LYS A 156 -4.40 18.29 19.10
N GLN A 157 -3.95 17.15 19.64
CA GLN A 157 -2.68 17.05 20.36
C GLN A 157 -1.48 17.09 19.40
N GLY A 158 -1.62 16.53 18.19
CA GLY A 158 -0.57 16.52 17.15
C GLY A 158 -0.52 17.77 16.26
N GLY A 159 -1.37 18.79 16.49
CA GLY A 159 -1.38 20.01 15.67
C GLY A 159 -1.98 19.87 14.28
N HIS A 160 -2.63 18.74 13.97
CA HIS A 160 -3.29 18.49 12.68
C HIS A 160 -4.68 19.16 12.54
N PRO A 161 -5.19 19.32 11.30
CA PRO A 161 -6.51 19.89 11.08
C PRO A 161 -7.61 19.12 11.82
N THR A 162 -8.40 19.82 12.62
CA THR A 162 -9.51 19.24 13.40
C THR A 162 -10.89 19.46 12.77
N ASP A 163 -10.94 20.00 11.55
CA ASP A 163 -12.20 20.18 10.82
C ASP A 163 -12.74 18.82 10.38
N SER A 164 -13.70 18.30 11.15
CA SER A 164 -14.37 17.02 10.92
C SER A 164 -15.49 17.08 9.87
N SER A 165 -15.69 18.23 9.22
CA SER A 165 -16.71 18.39 8.17
C SER A 165 -16.26 17.85 6.81
N ARG A 166 -14.96 17.61 6.63
CA ARG A 166 -14.35 17.14 5.39
C ARG A 166 -13.21 16.15 5.67
N ASP A 167 -12.93 15.32 4.69
CA ASP A 167 -11.80 14.41 4.70
C ASP A 167 -10.50 15.17 4.45
N HIS A 168 -9.42 14.72 5.07
CA HIS A 168 -8.08 15.28 4.90
C HIS A 168 -7.15 14.22 4.32
N ASP A 169 -6.59 14.50 3.16
CA ASP A 169 -5.63 13.64 2.45
C ASP A 169 -4.21 14.17 2.69
N PHE A 170 -3.37 13.37 3.35
CA PHE A 170 -1.98 13.72 3.69
C PHE A 170 -0.97 13.05 2.75
N THR A 171 -1.43 12.29 1.76
CA THR A 171 -0.58 11.55 0.84
C THR A 171 0.25 12.48 -0.04
N ASP A 172 1.57 12.34 -0.04
CA ASP A 172 2.43 12.96 -1.05
C ASP A 172 2.32 12.18 -2.38
N TRP A 173 1.32 12.58 -3.17
CA TRP A 173 1.07 11.98 -4.48
C TRP A 173 2.26 12.11 -5.44
N LYS A 174 3.10 13.15 -5.30
CA LYS A 174 4.31 13.32 -6.12
C LYS A 174 5.39 12.31 -5.73
N ALA A 175 5.54 12.04 -4.43
CA ALA A 175 6.44 10.99 -3.96
C ALA A 175 5.96 9.60 -4.43
N LEU A 176 4.65 9.35 -4.40
CA LEU A 176 4.08 8.11 -4.89
C LEU A 176 4.30 7.92 -6.41
N HIS A 177 4.19 8.99 -7.21
CA HIS A 177 4.53 8.95 -8.63
C HIS A 177 6.01 8.63 -8.85
N ARG A 178 6.93 9.30 -8.12
CA ARG A 178 8.36 8.98 -8.21
C ARG A 178 8.64 7.52 -7.85
N LEU A 179 7.98 7.00 -6.81
CA LEU A 179 8.07 5.58 -6.46
C LEU A 179 7.66 4.68 -7.64
N GLY A 180 6.55 5.00 -8.30
CA GLY A 180 6.11 4.26 -9.48
C GLY A 180 7.10 4.30 -10.63
N ASP A 181 7.73 5.45 -10.89
CA ASP A 181 8.76 5.59 -11.92
C ASP A 181 10.04 4.78 -11.58
N GLU A 182 10.38 4.66 -10.29
CA GLU A 182 11.54 3.90 -9.83
C GLU A 182 11.29 2.38 -9.78
N LEU A 183 10.03 1.95 -9.71
CA LEU A 183 9.63 0.54 -9.73
C LEU A 183 9.40 0.00 -11.15
N ALA A 184 9.33 0.86 -12.18
CA ALA A 184 9.10 0.48 -13.56
C ALA A 184 10.39 0.02 -14.25
#